data_b48abd21c1574957ebcf102e38082e60
#
_entry.id   b48abd21c1574957ebcf102e38082e60
#
_cell.length_a   1.000
_cell.length_b   1.000
_cell.length_c   1.000
_cell.angle_alpha   90.00
_cell.angle_beta   90.00
_cell.angle_gamma   90.00
#
_symmetry.space_group_name_H-M   'P 1'
#
loop_
_entity.id
_entity.type
_entity.pdbx_description
1 polymer ?
#
loop_
_entity_poly.entity_id
_entity_poly.type
_entity_poly.pdbx_seq_one_letter_code
_entity_poly.pdbx_strand_id
1 'polypeptide(L)'
;MFDLVDILKNTRETHDKEDSSVNGVSTAFFYQTIECRSLVEETYRFDDKMVPKAVKFDFDEVAGKVTDDECEIAIFELTDSSTLAEDAERLSHLIPSSVSVIIIGLADSISTVRMLKGLGFYYVFWPINKQELSEFIAVINKKHQEANLGNIYRRAKRIAVFGTKGGIGTSLISAELASALSTKKSADSLLVNHNYDCGDLDIQIGSVKLDKKSVAKGRLTTDLDETSVRSLMVPLNPKLRYLALAKDELHSDEVREVTDMVISLTSSEANLIVEDLSASVSFDRSPEWLLDNFNIVILVLEASVSSLRESVKLIKRIRNIQNNSESNKSLRIIVVVNHHRHKKMETVSIDEISKYLSHKIDYELPYEENIAQDISKGKRIIDGGTRFSQNIIKLSSQIVGENKSFQRKKSFLPRLFSKSNK
;
A
#
# COMPACT_ATOMS: atom_id res chain seq x y z
N MET A 1 26.73 8.10 4.89
CA MET A 1 27.12 7.13 5.93
C MET A 1 26.27 7.50 7.13
N PHE A 2 25.13 6.83 7.32
CA PHE A 2 24.44 6.90 8.59
C PHE A 2 25.31 6.10 9.53
N ASP A 3 26.10 6.83 10.26
CA ASP A 3 27.10 6.29 11.14
C ASP A 3 26.37 5.58 12.28
N LEU A 4 26.60 4.29 12.45
CA LEU A 4 26.35 3.58 13.70
C LEU A 4 26.81 4.44 14.90
N VAL A 5 27.82 5.24 14.68
CA VAL A 5 28.45 6.17 15.61
C VAL A 5 27.50 7.31 16.05
N ASP A 6 26.62 7.81 15.16
CA ASP A 6 25.67 8.88 15.54
C ASP A 6 24.47 8.33 16.33
N ILE A 7 24.11 7.09 16.10
CA ILE A 7 23.09 6.37 16.89
C ILE A 7 23.64 6.04 18.28
N LEU A 8 24.92 5.63 18.36
CA LEU A 8 25.56 5.22 19.61
C LEU A 8 26.04 6.39 20.49
N LYS A 9 26.33 7.56 19.92
CA LYS A 9 26.74 8.75 20.70
C LYS A 9 25.61 9.35 21.54
N ASN A 10 24.36 9.27 21.07
CA ASN A 10 23.22 9.76 21.85
C ASN A 10 22.78 8.80 22.99
N THR A 11 23.34 7.61 23.05
CA THR A 11 22.93 6.58 24.05
C THR A 11 23.82 6.57 25.30
N ARG A 12 24.97 7.28 25.30
CA ARG A 12 25.90 7.25 26.43
C ARG A 12 25.56 8.15 27.62
N GLU A 13 24.54 9.01 27.55
CA GLU A 13 24.22 9.97 28.60
C GLU A 13 23.03 9.63 29.52
N THR A 14 22.40 8.48 29.36
CA THR A 14 21.29 8.05 30.25
C THR A 14 21.41 6.61 30.71
N HIS A 15 22.46 6.27 31.44
CA HIS A 15 22.44 5.08 32.30
C HIS A 15 22.23 5.55 33.73
N ASP A 16 20.97 5.49 34.21
CA ASP A 16 20.59 5.10 35.57
C ASP A 16 19.08 4.99 35.70
N LYS A 17 18.64 3.76 36.11
CA LYS A 17 17.34 3.37 36.66
C LYS A 17 16.16 3.29 35.63
N GLU A 18 15.51 2.17 35.41
CA GLU A 18 14.65 1.42 36.34
C GLU A 18 14.12 0.12 35.71
N ASP A 19 14.03 -0.82 36.55
CA ASP A 19 13.15 -2.00 36.69
C ASP A 19 12.45 -2.66 35.48
N SER A 20 12.79 -3.93 35.42
CA SER A 20 12.14 -5.06 34.80
C SER A 20 10.62 -5.12 34.91
N SER A 21 9.95 -4.90 33.79
CA SER A 21 8.75 -5.64 33.44
C SER A 21 9.06 -6.51 32.22
N VAL A 22 8.99 -7.83 32.39
CA VAL A 22 9.19 -8.84 31.34
C VAL A 22 7.97 -8.81 30.40
N ASN A 23 7.91 -7.82 29.53
CA ASN A 23 7.09 -7.86 28.32
C ASN A 23 8.08 -7.85 27.14
N GLY A 24 8.52 -9.04 26.74
CA GLY A 24 9.38 -9.21 25.57
C GLY A 24 8.60 -8.80 24.31
N VAL A 25 9.16 -7.86 23.52
CA VAL A 25 8.64 -7.46 22.21
C VAL A 25 8.53 -8.70 21.33
N SER A 26 7.34 -8.99 20.79
CA SER A 26 7.11 -10.14 19.90
C SER A 26 7.86 -9.94 18.60
N THR A 27 8.83 -10.82 18.31
CA THR A 27 9.69 -10.72 17.14
C THR A 27 9.59 -11.96 16.27
N ALA A 28 9.33 -11.79 14.98
CA ALA A 28 9.45 -12.85 13.97
C ALA A 28 10.73 -12.66 13.15
N PHE A 29 11.37 -13.76 12.78
CA PHE A 29 12.58 -13.73 11.96
C PHE A 29 12.45 -14.63 10.72
N PHE A 30 12.59 -14.01 9.55
CA PHE A 30 12.53 -14.66 8.25
C PHE A 30 13.96 -14.78 7.68
N TYR A 31 14.53 -15.99 7.70
CA TYR A 31 15.92 -16.24 7.34
C TYR A 31 16.05 -16.90 5.96
N GLN A 32 17.18 -16.68 5.29
CA GLN A 32 17.61 -17.35 4.06
C GLN A 32 18.76 -18.32 4.33
N THR A 33 19.72 -17.92 5.18
CA THR A 33 20.92 -18.70 5.50
C THR A 33 20.93 -19.19 6.94
N ILE A 34 21.62 -20.32 7.18
CA ILE A 34 21.77 -20.89 8.52
C ILE A 34 22.69 -20.00 9.39
N GLU A 35 23.69 -19.38 8.76
CA GLU A 35 24.66 -18.49 9.40
C GLU A 35 23.96 -17.28 10.02
N CYS A 36 23.13 -16.59 9.26
CA CYS A 36 22.37 -15.45 9.75
C CYS A 36 21.38 -15.88 10.84
N ARG A 37 20.69 -17.01 10.64
CA ARG A 37 19.81 -17.58 11.65
C ARG A 37 20.53 -17.82 12.97
N SER A 38 21.68 -18.49 12.95
CA SER A 38 22.45 -18.80 14.16
C SER A 38 22.87 -17.52 14.88
N LEU A 39 23.36 -16.51 14.13
CA LEU A 39 23.78 -15.23 14.71
C LEU A 39 22.62 -14.50 15.40
N VAL A 40 21.47 -14.41 14.76
CA VAL A 40 20.30 -13.73 15.34
C VAL A 40 19.80 -14.46 16.58
N GLU A 41 19.63 -15.80 16.52
CA GLU A 41 19.19 -16.58 17.68
C GLU A 41 20.19 -16.48 18.84
N GLU A 42 21.51 -16.52 18.58
CA GLU A 42 22.53 -16.36 19.59
C GLU A 42 22.55 -14.96 20.20
N THR A 43 22.30 -13.92 19.41
CA THR A 43 22.24 -12.55 19.89
C THR A 43 21.09 -12.37 20.90
N TYR A 44 19.90 -12.89 20.57
CA TYR A 44 18.77 -12.84 21.49
C TYR A 44 19.00 -13.62 22.79
N ARG A 45 19.61 -14.82 22.71
CA ARG A 45 19.99 -15.60 23.89
C ARG A 45 21.04 -14.89 24.75
N PHE A 46 21.99 -14.21 24.11
CA PHE A 46 23.04 -13.46 24.84
C PHE A 46 22.47 -12.28 25.63
N ASP A 47 21.41 -11.65 25.11
CA ASP A 47 20.72 -10.53 25.77
C ASP A 47 19.63 -10.96 26.74
N ASP A 48 19.51 -12.26 27.06
CA ASP A 48 18.41 -12.84 27.85
C ASP A 48 17.00 -12.45 27.34
N LYS A 49 16.89 -12.20 26.04
CA LYS A 49 15.63 -11.89 25.36
C LYS A 49 14.97 -13.15 24.80
N MET A 50 13.65 -13.07 24.62
CA MET A 50 12.90 -14.13 23.97
C MET A 50 13.40 -14.34 22.53
N VAL A 51 13.88 -15.56 22.21
CA VAL A 51 14.40 -15.87 20.88
C VAL A 51 13.28 -15.78 19.85
N PRO A 52 13.48 -15.02 18.76
CA PRO A 52 12.44 -14.86 17.74
C PRO A 52 12.13 -16.21 17.07
N LYS A 53 10.86 -16.36 16.68
CA LYS A 53 10.43 -17.52 15.92
C LYS A 53 11.05 -17.44 14.51
N ALA A 54 12.04 -18.28 14.25
CA ALA A 54 12.72 -18.30 12.96
C ALA A 54 11.93 -19.13 11.94
N VAL A 55 11.59 -18.52 10.81
CA VAL A 55 10.89 -19.12 9.67
C VAL A 55 11.75 -18.96 8.42
N LYS A 56 11.81 -19.98 7.57
CA LYS A 56 12.49 -19.83 6.28
C LYS A 56 11.73 -18.81 5.43
N PHE A 57 12.47 -17.88 4.82
CA PHE A 57 11.87 -16.79 4.07
C PHE A 57 11.10 -17.29 2.85
N ASP A 58 9.80 -16.96 2.79
CA ASP A 58 8.92 -17.13 1.65
C ASP A 58 7.90 -15.99 1.65
N PHE A 59 7.81 -15.24 0.55
CA PHE A 59 6.89 -14.12 0.42
C PHE A 59 5.42 -14.50 0.64
N ASP A 60 5.03 -15.71 0.24
CA ASP A 60 3.64 -16.16 0.34
C ASP A 60 3.21 -16.43 1.79
N GLU A 61 4.17 -16.68 2.68
CA GLU A 61 3.92 -16.97 4.10
C GLU A 61 4.06 -15.73 5.00
N VAL A 62 4.74 -14.66 4.55
CA VAL A 62 5.08 -13.50 5.39
C VAL A 62 3.84 -12.87 6.02
N ALA A 63 2.83 -12.54 5.20
CA ALA A 63 1.64 -11.81 5.68
C ALA A 63 0.87 -12.60 6.76
N GLY A 64 0.73 -13.92 6.60
CA GLY A 64 0.09 -14.79 7.58
C GLY A 64 0.88 -14.86 8.88
N LYS A 65 2.17 -15.16 8.81
CA LYS A 65 3.04 -15.31 9.98
C LYS A 65 3.17 -14.05 10.83
N VAL A 66 3.29 -12.90 10.19
CA VAL A 66 3.40 -11.60 10.90
C VAL A 66 2.09 -11.26 11.62
N THR A 67 0.95 -11.59 11.03
CA THR A 67 -0.37 -11.31 11.62
C THR A 67 -0.74 -12.32 12.71
N ASP A 68 -0.51 -13.62 12.47
CA ASP A 68 -0.90 -14.70 13.41
C ASP A 68 -0.08 -14.66 14.71
N ASP A 69 1.18 -14.22 14.64
CA ASP A 69 2.08 -14.16 15.80
C ASP A 69 1.99 -12.81 16.54
N GLU A 70 1.05 -11.92 16.20
CA GLU A 70 0.93 -10.55 16.75
C GLU A 70 2.29 -9.83 16.82
N CYS A 71 3.03 -9.90 15.71
CA CYS A 71 4.42 -9.51 15.64
C CYS A 71 4.58 -7.99 15.73
N GLU A 72 5.43 -7.51 16.63
CA GLU A 72 5.79 -6.09 16.78
C GLU A 72 7.05 -5.72 15.99
N ILE A 73 7.99 -6.67 15.86
CA ILE A 73 9.21 -6.50 15.09
C ILE A 73 9.38 -7.70 14.14
N ALA A 74 9.63 -7.43 12.86
CA ALA A 74 9.92 -8.44 11.86
C ALA A 74 11.32 -8.24 11.29
N ILE A 75 12.17 -9.28 11.39
CA ILE A 75 13.53 -9.29 10.84
C ILE A 75 13.51 -10.12 9.56
N PHE A 76 14.06 -9.57 8.47
CA PHE A 76 14.16 -10.24 7.17
C PHE A 76 15.60 -10.30 6.71
N GLU A 77 16.09 -11.48 6.45
CA GLU A 77 17.33 -11.68 5.72
C GLU A 77 17.04 -11.68 4.22
N LEU A 78 17.67 -10.76 3.49
CA LEU A 78 17.57 -10.60 2.03
C LEU A 78 18.99 -10.60 1.41
N THR A 79 19.85 -11.50 1.84
CA THR A 79 21.22 -11.63 1.35
C THR A 79 21.29 -12.29 -0.03
N ASP A 80 20.34 -13.17 -0.36
CA ASP A 80 20.21 -13.82 -1.68
C ASP A 80 19.39 -13.00 -2.69
N SER A 81 18.95 -11.80 -2.32
CA SER A 81 18.14 -10.97 -3.20
C SER A 81 18.97 -10.31 -4.29
N SER A 82 18.63 -10.55 -5.55
CA SER A 82 19.22 -9.83 -6.70
C SER A 82 18.67 -8.40 -6.86
N THR A 83 17.52 -8.11 -6.23
CA THR A 83 16.77 -6.83 -6.35
C THR A 83 16.22 -6.42 -4.98
N LEU A 84 17.12 -6.16 -4.02
CA LEU A 84 16.76 -5.81 -2.63
C LEU A 84 15.71 -4.70 -2.55
N ALA A 85 15.79 -3.71 -3.45
CA ALA A 85 14.85 -2.60 -3.50
C ALA A 85 13.41 -3.05 -3.80
N GLU A 86 13.24 -3.93 -4.79
CA GLU A 86 11.94 -4.46 -5.19
C GLU A 86 11.35 -5.37 -4.13
N ASP A 87 12.19 -6.23 -3.54
CA ASP A 87 11.78 -7.14 -2.47
C ASP A 87 11.36 -6.38 -1.20
N ALA A 88 12.10 -5.33 -0.84
CA ALA A 88 11.73 -4.46 0.27
C ALA A 88 10.44 -3.68 -0.01
N GLU A 89 10.25 -3.19 -1.22
CA GLU A 89 8.98 -2.55 -1.62
C GLU A 89 7.82 -3.53 -1.49
N ARG A 90 7.98 -4.77 -1.94
CA ARG A 90 6.98 -5.83 -1.81
C ARG A 90 6.67 -6.14 -0.34
N LEU A 91 7.68 -6.27 0.52
CA LEU A 91 7.49 -6.45 1.95
C LEU A 91 6.71 -5.29 2.58
N SER A 92 6.95 -4.05 2.14
CA SER A 92 6.26 -2.88 2.67
C SER A 92 4.74 -2.92 2.47
N HIS A 93 4.24 -3.71 1.52
CA HIS A 93 2.81 -3.90 1.25
C HIS A 93 2.22 -5.10 1.99
N LEU A 94 3.03 -6.09 2.34
CA LEU A 94 2.59 -7.32 3.01
C LEU A 94 2.57 -7.19 4.53
N ILE A 95 3.44 -6.35 5.09
CA ILE A 95 3.63 -6.22 6.54
C ILE A 95 2.82 -5.02 7.04
N PRO A 96 2.01 -5.17 8.10
CA PRO A 96 1.30 -4.06 8.72
C PRO A 96 2.24 -2.91 9.06
N SER A 97 1.77 -1.66 8.88
CA SER A 97 2.61 -0.47 9.13
C SER A 97 2.96 -0.27 10.62
N SER A 98 2.22 -0.91 11.51
CA SER A 98 2.52 -0.95 12.96
C SER A 98 3.75 -1.80 13.31
N VAL A 99 4.18 -2.71 12.41
CA VAL A 99 5.32 -3.59 12.66
C VAL A 99 6.63 -2.91 12.26
N SER A 100 7.59 -2.86 13.16
CA SER A 100 8.95 -2.39 12.86
C SER A 100 9.69 -3.45 12.04
N VAL A 101 10.26 -3.04 10.89
CA VAL A 101 10.92 -3.96 9.97
C VAL A 101 12.42 -3.73 9.94
N ILE A 102 13.18 -4.81 10.15
CA ILE A 102 14.64 -4.84 10.04
C ILE A 102 15.00 -5.68 8.82
N ILE A 103 15.75 -5.11 7.90
CA ILE A 103 16.31 -5.82 6.74
C ILE A 103 17.79 -6.08 6.97
N ILE A 104 18.21 -7.33 6.84
CA ILE A 104 19.62 -7.75 6.81
C ILE A 104 19.98 -8.05 5.35
N GLY A 105 21.01 -7.39 4.80
CA GLY A 105 21.35 -7.56 3.37
C GLY A 105 22.77 -7.15 3.03
N LEU A 106 23.18 -7.39 1.77
CA LEU A 106 24.52 -7.15 1.26
C LEU A 106 24.70 -5.80 0.53
N ALA A 107 23.64 -5.00 0.41
CA ALA A 107 23.72 -3.76 -0.35
C ALA A 107 24.42 -2.65 0.44
N ASP A 108 25.50 -2.11 -0.11
CA ASP A 108 26.29 -0.99 0.43
C ASP A 108 25.96 0.36 -0.24
N SER A 109 25.04 0.36 -1.18
CA SER A 109 24.64 1.54 -1.95
C SER A 109 23.86 2.54 -1.09
N ILE A 110 24.30 3.78 -1.06
CA ILE A 110 23.59 4.90 -0.40
C ILE A 110 22.15 5.05 -0.91
N SER A 111 21.93 4.81 -2.21
CA SER A 111 20.60 4.88 -2.82
C SER A 111 19.66 3.81 -2.25
N THR A 112 20.12 2.58 -2.08
CA THR A 112 19.36 1.48 -1.49
C THR A 112 19.03 1.75 -0.03
N VAL A 113 20.00 2.16 0.77
CA VAL A 113 19.79 2.51 2.18
C VAL A 113 18.81 3.66 2.33
N ARG A 114 18.91 4.70 1.49
CA ARG A 114 17.98 5.82 1.48
C ARG A 114 16.57 5.39 1.10
N MET A 115 16.42 4.49 0.14
CA MET A 115 15.14 3.93 -0.28
C MET A 115 14.51 3.11 0.85
N LEU A 116 15.26 2.21 1.51
CA LEU A 116 14.79 1.42 2.65
C LEU A 116 14.32 2.32 3.81
N LYS A 117 15.07 3.39 4.09
CA LYS A 117 14.65 4.39 5.07
C LYS A 117 13.37 5.12 4.64
N GLY A 118 13.20 5.41 3.36
CA GLY A 118 11.97 5.98 2.80
C GLY A 118 10.75 5.06 2.96
N LEU A 119 10.95 3.73 3.00
CA LEU A 119 9.93 2.74 3.34
C LEU A 119 9.70 2.60 4.85
N GLY A 120 10.46 3.30 5.70
CA GLY A 120 10.41 3.17 7.15
C GLY A 120 11.07 1.88 7.66
N PHE A 121 11.97 1.30 6.90
CA PHE A 121 12.70 0.10 7.28
C PHE A 121 14.04 0.45 7.91
N TYR A 122 14.46 -0.36 8.87
CA TYR A 122 15.81 -0.37 9.43
C TYR A 122 16.66 -1.31 8.60
N TYR A 123 17.93 -0.94 8.38
CA TYR A 123 18.84 -1.73 7.56
C TYR A 123 20.11 -2.09 8.31
N VAL A 124 20.49 -3.37 8.23
CA VAL A 124 21.72 -3.94 8.77
C VAL A 124 22.53 -4.52 7.61
N PHE A 125 23.78 -4.08 7.50
CA PHE A 125 24.68 -4.62 6.50
C PHE A 125 25.27 -5.97 6.99
N TRP A 126 25.20 -6.97 6.12
CA TRP A 126 25.78 -8.28 6.37
C TRP A 126 27.19 -8.39 5.73
N PRO A 127 28.20 -9.01 6.36
CA PRO A 127 28.16 -9.63 7.70
C PRO A 127 28.25 -8.60 8.84
N ILE A 128 27.61 -8.90 9.95
CA ILE A 128 27.62 -8.11 11.19
C ILE A 128 28.09 -9.00 12.35
N ASN A 129 28.72 -8.41 13.36
CA ASN A 129 29.05 -9.15 14.57
C ASN A 129 27.90 -9.13 15.60
N LYS A 130 27.99 -10.03 16.58
CA LYS A 130 26.95 -10.25 17.59
C LYS A 130 26.68 -9.01 18.44
N GLN A 131 27.73 -8.30 18.85
CA GLN A 131 27.60 -7.13 19.70
C GLN A 131 26.92 -5.98 18.96
N GLU A 132 27.34 -5.69 17.73
CA GLU A 132 26.72 -4.66 16.89
C GLU A 132 25.25 -4.97 16.61
N LEU A 133 24.90 -6.24 16.35
CA LEU A 133 23.51 -6.64 16.12
C LEU A 133 22.66 -6.48 17.39
N SER A 134 23.22 -6.84 18.58
CA SER A 134 22.54 -6.64 19.86
C SER A 134 22.24 -5.16 20.14
N GLU A 135 23.26 -4.30 19.97
CA GLU A 135 23.09 -2.85 20.14
C GLU A 135 22.06 -2.27 19.17
N PHE A 136 22.06 -2.73 17.91
CA PHE A 136 21.11 -2.32 16.90
C PHE A 136 19.67 -2.72 17.24
N ILE A 137 19.46 -3.98 17.66
CA ILE A 137 18.15 -4.49 18.10
C ILE A 137 17.66 -3.73 19.34
N ALA A 138 18.55 -3.43 20.29
CA ALA A 138 18.18 -2.67 21.49
C ALA A 138 17.68 -1.26 21.14
N VAL A 139 18.34 -0.57 20.21
CA VAL A 139 17.92 0.75 19.72
C VAL A 139 16.54 0.69 19.05
N ILE A 140 16.29 -0.37 18.24
CA ILE A 140 15.00 -0.51 17.56
C ILE A 140 13.88 -0.84 18.54
N ASN A 141 14.11 -1.73 19.51
CA ASN A 141 13.16 -2.03 20.55
C ASN A 141 12.75 -0.77 21.32
N LYS A 142 13.75 0.05 21.71
CA LYS A 142 13.49 1.33 22.38
C LYS A 142 12.67 2.27 21.52
N LYS A 143 13.04 2.43 20.25
CA LYS A 143 12.28 3.27 19.29
C LYS A 143 10.88 2.73 19.04
N HIS A 144 10.70 1.42 18.98
CA HIS A 144 9.37 0.81 18.85
C HIS A 144 8.49 1.12 20.06
N GLN A 145 9.03 1.01 21.28
CA GLN A 145 8.32 1.38 22.50
C GLN A 145 7.99 2.88 22.55
N GLU A 146 8.94 3.74 22.15
CA GLU A 146 8.73 5.19 22.06
C GLU A 146 7.71 5.53 20.94
N ALA A 147 7.70 4.80 19.84
CA ALA A 147 6.73 4.96 18.76
C ALA A 147 5.31 4.57 19.18
N ASN A 148 5.15 3.54 20.02
CA ASN A 148 3.88 3.19 20.64
C ASN A 148 3.34 4.32 21.55
N LEU A 149 4.23 5.18 22.06
CA LEU A 149 3.89 6.38 22.85
C LEU A 149 3.71 7.64 22.01
N GLY A 150 4.21 7.68 20.74
CA GLY A 150 4.32 8.91 19.96
C GLY A 150 4.00 8.82 18.45
N ASN A 151 3.29 7.81 17.99
CA ASN A 151 2.81 7.70 16.57
C ASN A 151 3.88 7.84 15.47
N ILE A 152 5.04 7.19 15.57
CA ILE A 152 6.05 7.13 14.50
C ILE A 152 5.96 5.79 13.75
N TYR A 153 4.78 5.46 13.26
CA TYR A 153 4.57 4.29 12.39
C TYR A 153 4.88 4.62 10.92
N ARG A 154 5.09 3.58 10.12
CA ARG A 154 5.11 3.72 8.66
C ARG A 154 3.75 4.26 8.21
N ARG A 155 3.77 5.23 7.30
CA ARG A 155 2.53 5.75 6.74
C ARG A 155 2.08 4.86 5.59
N ALA A 156 0.79 4.57 5.53
CA ALA A 156 0.17 3.90 4.40
C ALA A 156 0.45 4.65 3.09
N LYS A 157 0.66 3.92 1.99
CA LYS A 157 0.75 4.54 0.65
C LYS A 157 -0.63 4.97 0.18
N ARG A 158 -0.77 6.24 -0.14
CA ARG A 158 -2.02 6.81 -0.67
C ARG A 158 -2.06 6.70 -2.19
N ILE A 159 -3.16 6.16 -2.73
CA ILE A 159 -3.39 5.89 -4.14
C ILE A 159 -4.64 6.64 -4.56
N ALA A 160 -4.49 7.68 -5.37
CA ALA A 160 -5.61 8.39 -5.98
C ALA A 160 -6.08 7.65 -7.23
N VAL A 161 -7.33 7.24 -7.29
CA VAL A 161 -7.97 6.83 -8.56
C VAL A 161 -8.67 8.05 -9.13
N PHE A 162 -8.04 8.70 -10.10
CA PHE A 162 -8.42 10.00 -10.62
C PHE A 162 -9.16 9.88 -11.95
N GLY A 163 -10.44 10.25 -11.96
CA GLY A 163 -11.26 10.31 -13.16
C GLY A 163 -11.09 11.64 -13.90
N THR A 164 -10.74 11.59 -15.18
CA THR A 164 -10.64 12.78 -16.03
C THR A 164 -11.98 13.34 -16.44
N LYS A 165 -13.03 12.52 -16.33
CA LYS A 165 -14.40 12.85 -16.69
C LYS A 165 -15.40 12.07 -15.83
N GLY A 166 -16.61 12.58 -15.66
CA GLY A 166 -17.68 11.87 -14.97
C GLY A 166 -18.18 10.64 -15.76
N GLY A 167 -18.57 9.59 -15.06
CA GLY A 167 -19.20 8.41 -15.63
C GLY A 167 -18.28 7.44 -16.40
N ILE A 168 -16.97 7.57 -16.26
CA ILE A 168 -15.99 6.70 -16.94
C ILE A 168 -15.59 5.46 -16.14
N GLY A 169 -16.28 5.18 -15.04
CA GLY A 169 -16.04 3.98 -14.22
C GLY A 169 -14.94 4.14 -13.16
N THR A 170 -14.59 5.36 -12.75
CA THR A 170 -13.57 5.62 -11.72
C THR A 170 -13.90 4.91 -10.41
N SER A 171 -15.11 5.06 -9.89
CA SER A 171 -15.57 4.44 -8.64
C SER A 171 -15.58 2.90 -8.74
N LEU A 172 -15.95 2.33 -9.88
CA LEU A 172 -15.84 0.88 -10.12
C LEU A 172 -14.38 0.41 -10.03
N ILE A 173 -13.47 1.11 -10.70
CA ILE A 173 -12.04 0.78 -10.67
C ILE A 173 -11.49 0.91 -9.24
N SER A 174 -11.89 1.94 -8.48
CA SER A 174 -11.52 2.13 -7.07
C SER A 174 -11.98 0.96 -6.21
N ALA A 175 -13.24 0.55 -6.34
CA ALA A 175 -13.83 -0.56 -5.60
C ALA A 175 -13.17 -1.90 -5.93
N GLU A 176 -13.00 -2.20 -7.22
CA GLU A 176 -12.40 -3.47 -7.65
C GLU A 176 -10.91 -3.55 -7.34
N LEU A 177 -10.18 -2.42 -7.43
CA LEU A 177 -8.77 -2.35 -7.03
C LEU A 177 -8.60 -2.58 -5.53
N ALA A 178 -9.36 -1.90 -4.68
CA ALA A 178 -9.31 -2.09 -3.23
C ALA A 178 -9.64 -3.53 -2.84
N SER A 179 -10.63 -4.12 -3.50
CA SER A 179 -10.97 -5.53 -3.31
C SER A 179 -9.86 -6.47 -3.77
N ALA A 180 -9.20 -6.19 -4.90
CA ALA A 180 -8.07 -6.99 -5.39
C ALA A 180 -6.86 -6.89 -4.45
N LEU A 181 -6.55 -5.71 -3.93
CA LEU A 181 -5.46 -5.51 -2.98
C LEU A 181 -5.69 -6.29 -1.69
N SER A 182 -6.91 -6.25 -1.15
CA SER A 182 -7.23 -6.96 0.10
C SER A 182 -7.35 -8.47 -0.07
N THR A 183 -8.04 -8.96 -1.13
CA THR A 183 -8.36 -10.39 -1.28
C THR A 183 -7.33 -11.19 -2.09
N LYS A 184 -6.71 -10.59 -3.13
CA LYS A 184 -5.74 -11.27 -3.99
C LYS A 184 -4.29 -10.97 -3.59
N LYS A 185 -4.05 -9.86 -2.85
CA LYS A 185 -2.71 -9.44 -2.42
C LYS A 185 -2.52 -9.43 -0.92
N SER A 186 -3.55 -9.76 -0.16
CA SER A 186 -3.52 -9.81 1.31
C SER A 186 -3.02 -8.52 1.98
N ALA A 187 -3.14 -7.37 1.29
CA ALA A 187 -2.72 -6.09 1.80
C ALA A 187 -3.84 -5.43 2.62
N ASP A 188 -3.51 -4.98 3.85
CA ASP A 188 -4.44 -4.22 4.66
C ASP A 188 -4.74 -2.88 3.98
N SER A 189 -5.99 -2.67 3.59
CA SER A 189 -6.40 -1.60 2.71
C SER A 189 -7.55 -0.79 3.28
N LEU A 190 -7.54 0.52 3.02
CA LEU A 190 -8.66 1.43 3.27
C LEU A 190 -9.17 1.96 1.92
N LEU A 191 -10.47 1.86 1.66
CA LEU A 191 -11.13 2.50 0.54
C LEU A 191 -11.85 3.75 1.02
N VAL A 192 -11.53 4.89 0.42
CA VAL A 192 -12.08 6.20 0.79
C VAL A 192 -12.96 6.76 -0.32
N ASN A 193 -14.17 7.17 0.04
CA ASN A 193 -15.10 7.84 -0.84
C ASN A 193 -15.03 9.37 -0.64
N HIS A 194 -14.52 10.08 -1.63
CA HIS A 194 -14.46 11.55 -1.61
C HIS A 194 -15.67 12.24 -2.23
N ASN A 195 -16.66 11.51 -2.69
CA ASN A 195 -17.94 12.09 -3.11
C ASN A 195 -18.86 12.21 -1.89
N TYR A 196 -18.85 13.38 -1.25
CA TYR A 196 -19.52 13.61 0.03
C TYR A 196 -21.03 13.84 -0.11
N ASP A 197 -21.49 14.35 -1.26
CA ASP A 197 -22.90 14.65 -1.51
C ASP A 197 -23.68 13.40 -1.94
N CYS A 198 -23.27 12.80 -3.04
CA CYS A 198 -23.88 11.62 -3.65
C CYS A 198 -22.79 10.61 -4.04
N GLY A 199 -23.08 9.70 -4.92
CA GLY A 199 -22.12 8.71 -5.42
C GLY A 199 -22.57 7.31 -5.11
N ASP A 200 -21.99 6.36 -5.81
CA ASP A 200 -22.39 4.97 -5.88
C ASP A 200 -21.26 3.98 -5.51
N LEU A 201 -20.21 4.47 -4.84
CA LEU A 201 -19.07 3.62 -4.49
C LEU A 201 -19.47 2.46 -3.57
N ASP A 202 -20.44 2.65 -2.69
CA ASP A 202 -21.07 1.62 -1.87
C ASP A 202 -21.76 0.55 -2.73
N ILE A 203 -22.47 0.95 -3.78
CA ILE A 203 -23.07 0.03 -4.76
C ILE A 203 -21.97 -0.70 -5.53
N GLN A 204 -20.94 0.01 -5.98
CA GLN A 204 -19.81 -0.58 -6.71
C GLN A 204 -19.04 -1.61 -5.86
N ILE A 205 -19.02 -1.45 -4.55
CA ILE A 205 -18.39 -2.41 -3.64
C ILE A 205 -19.33 -3.57 -3.24
N GLY A 206 -20.55 -3.58 -3.77
CA GLY A 206 -21.54 -4.64 -3.55
C GLY A 206 -22.28 -4.57 -2.22
N SER A 207 -22.32 -3.40 -1.58
CA SER A 207 -23.01 -3.19 -0.31
C SER A 207 -24.12 -2.14 -0.46
N VAL A 208 -25.36 -2.60 -0.46
CA VAL A 208 -26.57 -1.76 -0.66
C VAL A 208 -26.95 -0.93 0.59
N LYS A 209 -26.19 -1.01 1.69
CA LYS A 209 -26.57 -0.43 3.00
C LYS A 209 -25.42 0.30 3.70
N LEU A 210 -24.47 0.84 2.97
CA LEU A 210 -23.40 1.62 3.59
C LEU A 210 -23.78 3.11 3.58
N ASP A 211 -24.48 3.54 4.64
CA ASP A 211 -24.74 4.96 4.85
C ASP A 211 -23.44 5.70 5.11
N LYS A 212 -23.30 6.88 4.51
CA LYS A 212 -22.22 7.80 4.82
C LYS A 212 -22.33 8.24 6.28
N LYS A 213 -21.19 8.32 6.95
CA LYS A 213 -21.15 8.75 8.35
C LYS A 213 -21.18 10.26 8.45
N SER A 214 -22.14 10.79 9.23
CA SER A 214 -22.22 12.21 9.55
C SER A 214 -21.13 12.61 10.52
N VAL A 215 -20.53 13.76 10.27
CA VAL A 215 -19.56 14.39 11.17
C VAL A 215 -20.17 15.69 11.69
N ALA A 216 -20.45 15.73 13.00
CA ALA A 216 -21.07 16.90 13.61
C ALA A 216 -20.13 18.11 13.60
N LYS A 217 -20.67 19.28 13.21
CA LYS A 217 -19.98 20.57 13.30
C LYS A 217 -19.60 20.86 14.76
N GLY A 218 -18.31 21.06 15.03
CA GLY A 218 -17.78 21.31 16.38
C GLY A 218 -17.14 20.12 17.10
N ARG A 219 -17.35 18.86 16.69
CA ARG A 219 -16.56 17.70 17.18
C ARG A 219 -15.19 17.53 16.52
N LEU A 220 -14.95 18.34 15.47
CA LEU A 220 -13.80 18.21 14.55
C LEU A 220 -12.47 18.71 15.12
N THR A 221 -12.50 19.51 16.19
CA THR A 221 -11.30 20.24 16.62
C THR A 221 -10.68 19.77 17.93
N THR A 222 -11.38 18.94 18.73
CA THR A 222 -10.91 18.65 20.10
C THR A 222 -10.81 17.17 20.50
N ASP A 223 -11.58 16.24 19.88
CA ASP A 223 -11.76 14.91 20.46
C ASP A 223 -11.85 13.74 19.45
N LEU A 224 -11.16 13.79 18.32
CA LEU A 224 -11.02 12.60 17.46
C LEU A 224 -9.93 11.69 18.03
N ASP A 225 -10.28 10.89 19.02
CA ASP A 225 -9.44 9.79 19.48
C ASP A 225 -9.48 8.60 18.48
N GLU A 226 -8.55 7.69 18.61
CA GLU A 226 -8.47 6.49 17.74
C GLU A 226 -9.78 5.71 17.71
N THR A 227 -10.50 5.64 18.81
CA THR A 227 -11.76 4.89 18.94
C THR A 227 -12.87 5.54 18.11
N SER A 228 -12.99 6.86 18.20
CA SER A 228 -13.93 7.65 17.40
C SER A 228 -13.63 7.52 15.90
N VAL A 229 -12.38 7.61 15.53
CA VAL A 229 -11.91 7.46 14.14
C VAL A 229 -12.21 6.06 13.59
N ARG A 230 -11.94 5.01 14.36
CA ARG A 230 -12.27 3.63 13.97
C ARG A 230 -13.78 3.43 13.76
N SER A 231 -14.63 4.11 14.52
CA SER A 231 -16.08 4.04 14.39
C SER A 231 -16.62 4.62 13.06
N LEU A 232 -15.85 5.50 12.41
CA LEU A 232 -16.19 6.07 11.10
C LEU A 232 -15.94 5.10 9.95
N MET A 233 -15.10 4.09 10.16
CA MET A 233 -14.77 3.11 9.15
C MET A 233 -15.65 1.86 9.26
N VAL A 234 -16.09 1.34 8.11
CA VAL A 234 -16.88 0.11 8.03
C VAL A 234 -15.99 -1.03 7.54
N PRO A 235 -15.81 -2.12 8.29
CA PRO A 235 -15.09 -3.28 7.81
C PRO A 235 -15.91 -4.00 6.73
N LEU A 236 -15.31 -4.20 5.54
CA LEU A 236 -15.91 -4.93 4.42
C LEU A 236 -15.43 -6.39 4.36
N ASN A 237 -14.19 -6.61 4.73
CA ASN A 237 -13.58 -7.91 4.96
C ASN A 237 -12.42 -7.77 5.96
N PRO A 238 -11.75 -8.85 6.40
CA PRO A 238 -10.67 -8.76 7.40
C PRO A 238 -9.51 -7.81 7.03
N LYS A 239 -9.32 -7.52 5.74
CA LYS A 239 -8.24 -6.69 5.20
C LYS A 239 -8.70 -5.47 4.40
N LEU A 240 -10.00 -5.15 4.42
CA LEU A 240 -10.55 -3.99 3.73
C LEU A 240 -11.53 -3.24 4.61
N ARG A 241 -11.26 -1.98 4.85
CA ARG A 241 -12.17 -1.04 5.51
C ARG A 241 -12.64 0.02 4.51
N TYR A 242 -13.80 0.59 4.76
CA TYR A 242 -14.42 1.62 3.94
C TYR A 242 -14.69 2.86 4.76
N LEU A 243 -14.31 4.03 4.24
CA LEU A 243 -14.58 5.34 4.81
C LEU A 243 -15.41 6.16 3.83
N ALA A 244 -16.58 6.60 4.27
CA ALA A 244 -17.42 7.53 3.54
C ALA A 244 -18.08 8.50 4.52
N LEU A 245 -17.77 9.79 4.38
CA LEU A 245 -18.34 10.85 5.18
C LEU A 245 -19.44 11.57 4.39
N ALA A 246 -20.48 12.01 5.10
CA ALA A 246 -21.54 12.85 4.56
C ALA A 246 -21.15 14.32 4.71
N LYS A 247 -21.55 15.13 3.74
CA LYS A 247 -21.33 16.58 3.77
C LYS A 247 -22.21 17.29 4.77
N ASP A 248 -23.47 16.83 4.89
CA ASP A 248 -24.50 17.43 5.77
C ASP A 248 -24.49 18.97 5.73
N GLU A 249 -24.20 19.64 6.85
CA GLU A 249 -24.13 21.10 7.00
C GLU A 249 -22.73 21.68 6.71
N LEU A 250 -21.72 20.83 6.41
CA LEU A 250 -20.33 21.23 6.17
C LEU A 250 -20.11 21.61 4.71
N HIS A 251 -19.06 22.38 4.44
CA HIS A 251 -18.55 22.55 3.08
C HIS A 251 -17.69 21.34 2.68
N SER A 252 -17.61 21.06 1.38
CA SER A 252 -16.85 19.91 0.88
C SER A 252 -15.38 19.94 1.26
N ASP A 253 -14.77 21.12 1.35
CA ASP A 253 -13.39 21.30 1.80
C ASP A 253 -13.22 20.97 3.29
N GLU A 254 -14.20 21.32 4.13
CA GLU A 254 -14.21 20.97 5.55
C GLU A 254 -14.27 19.44 5.75
N VAL A 255 -15.16 18.76 4.99
CA VAL A 255 -15.27 17.30 5.03
C VAL A 255 -13.99 16.63 4.51
N ARG A 256 -13.36 17.21 3.49
CA ARG A 256 -12.06 16.74 2.99
C ARG A 256 -10.98 16.83 4.05
N GLU A 257 -10.89 17.95 4.77
CA GLU A 257 -9.93 18.12 5.88
C GLU A 257 -10.13 17.06 6.98
N VAL A 258 -11.38 16.79 7.33
CA VAL A 258 -11.71 15.70 8.26
C VAL A 258 -11.31 14.35 7.72
N THR A 259 -11.60 14.10 6.44
CA THR A 259 -11.20 12.85 5.79
C THR A 259 -9.67 12.67 5.82
N ASP A 260 -8.91 13.71 5.52
CA ASP A 260 -7.45 13.70 5.58
C ASP A 260 -6.93 13.49 7.02
N MET A 261 -7.61 14.06 8.03
CA MET A 261 -7.30 13.82 9.44
C MET A 261 -7.56 12.34 9.82
N VAL A 262 -8.71 11.77 9.46
CA VAL A 262 -9.03 10.35 9.69
C VAL A 262 -8.01 9.46 9.01
N ILE A 263 -7.64 9.74 7.75
CA ILE A 263 -6.61 9.04 7.01
C ILE A 263 -5.25 9.11 7.75
N SER A 264 -4.88 10.28 8.25
CA SER A 264 -3.60 10.46 8.98
C SER A 264 -3.55 9.62 10.25
N LEU A 265 -4.63 9.61 11.04
CA LEU A 265 -4.75 8.85 12.29
C LEU A 265 -4.80 7.34 12.07
N THR A 266 -5.32 6.89 10.93
CA THR A 266 -5.42 5.47 10.58
C THR A 266 -4.31 4.96 9.67
N SER A 267 -3.37 5.83 9.30
CA SER A 267 -2.29 5.49 8.36
C SER A 267 -1.33 4.43 8.89
N SER A 268 -1.30 4.18 10.20
CA SER A 268 -0.54 3.08 10.82
C SER A 268 -1.27 1.73 10.76
N GLU A 269 -2.59 1.72 10.54
CA GLU A 269 -3.43 0.52 10.54
C GLU A 269 -3.70 -0.04 9.13
N ALA A 270 -3.24 0.64 8.09
CA ALA A 270 -3.37 0.20 6.71
C ALA A 270 -2.02 0.26 6.00
N ASN A 271 -1.82 -0.59 5.00
CA ASN A 271 -0.65 -0.53 4.13
C ASN A 271 -0.91 0.35 2.91
N LEU A 272 -2.15 0.30 2.42
CA LEU A 272 -2.58 0.99 1.21
C LEU A 272 -3.92 1.71 1.46
N ILE A 273 -4.03 2.93 0.95
CA ILE A 273 -5.27 3.71 0.97
C ILE A 273 -5.64 4.01 -0.47
N VAL A 274 -6.77 3.49 -0.92
CA VAL A 274 -7.33 3.73 -2.25
C VAL A 274 -8.40 4.80 -2.11
N GLU A 275 -8.21 5.94 -2.80
CA GLU A 275 -9.09 7.09 -2.71
C GLU A 275 -9.80 7.33 -4.03
N ASP A 276 -11.13 7.28 -4.01
CA ASP A 276 -11.97 7.55 -5.19
C ASP A 276 -12.07 9.04 -5.43
N LEU A 277 -11.32 9.52 -6.41
CA LEU A 277 -11.35 10.90 -6.91
C LEU A 277 -12.07 10.97 -8.25
N SER A 278 -13.31 10.50 -8.29
CA SER A 278 -14.17 10.64 -9.46
C SER A 278 -14.39 12.11 -9.82
N ALA A 279 -14.81 12.40 -11.04
CA ALA A 279 -15.02 13.77 -11.49
C ALA A 279 -16.23 14.47 -10.82
N SER A 280 -17.05 13.72 -10.09
CA SER A 280 -18.18 14.23 -9.30
C SER A 280 -17.79 14.75 -7.91
N VAL A 281 -16.52 14.68 -7.55
CA VAL A 281 -15.99 15.27 -6.31
C VAL A 281 -16.14 16.79 -6.33
N SER A 282 -16.61 17.37 -5.24
CA SER A 282 -17.02 18.79 -5.14
C SER A 282 -15.95 19.73 -4.57
N PHE A 283 -14.71 19.27 -4.42
CA PHE A 283 -13.56 20.10 -4.00
C PHE A 283 -12.49 20.19 -5.09
N ASP A 284 -11.55 21.13 -4.93
CA ASP A 284 -10.46 21.29 -5.89
C ASP A 284 -9.48 20.11 -5.83
N ARG A 285 -9.21 19.52 -6.99
CA ARG A 285 -8.26 18.40 -7.20
C ARG A 285 -7.03 18.90 -7.94
N SER A 286 -6.38 19.94 -7.39
CA SER A 286 -5.21 20.55 -8.04
C SER A 286 -4.04 19.56 -8.15
N PRO A 287 -3.17 19.72 -9.16
CA PRO A 287 -1.95 18.93 -9.30
C PRO A 287 -1.02 19.04 -8.09
N GLU A 288 -0.98 20.22 -7.45
CA GLU A 288 -0.21 20.50 -6.25
C GLU A 288 -0.71 19.63 -5.09
N TRP A 289 -2.03 19.60 -4.86
CA TRP A 289 -2.63 18.76 -3.84
C TRP A 289 -2.39 17.26 -4.08
N LEU A 290 -2.45 16.81 -5.35
CA LEU A 290 -2.12 15.42 -5.71
C LEU A 290 -0.67 15.07 -5.38
N LEU A 291 0.28 15.96 -5.68
CA LEU A 291 1.70 15.78 -5.37
C LEU A 291 1.99 15.74 -3.87
N ASP A 292 1.28 16.54 -3.09
CA ASP A 292 1.50 16.64 -1.65
C ASP A 292 0.94 15.45 -0.87
N ASN A 293 -0.17 14.87 -1.36
CA ASN A 293 -0.93 13.89 -0.60
C ASN A 293 -0.80 12.45 -1.10
N PHE A 294 -0.40 12.21 -2.35
CA PHE A 294 -0.42 10.86 -2.92
C PHE A 294 0.96 10.35 -3.34
N ASN A 295 1.11 9.04 -3.24
CA ASN A 295 2.29 8.32 -3.76
C ASN A 295 2.06 7.86 -5.21
N ILE A 296 0.81 7.49 -5.53
CA ILE A 296 0.41 6.96 -6.84
C ILE A 296 -0.88 7.65 -7.28
N VAL A 297 -0.93 8.07 -8.53
CA VAL A 297 -2.16 8.48 -9.22
C VAL A 297 -2.46 7.49 -10.32
N ILE A 298 -3.60 6.82 -10.23
CA ILE A 298 -4.17 6.02 -11.30
C ILE A 298 -5.07 6.94 -12.11
N LEU A 299 -4.55 7.40 -13.23
CA LEU A 299 -5.26 8.29 -14.13
C LEU A 299 -6.18 7.49 -15.05
N VAL A 300 -7.48 7.56 -14.77
CA VAL A 300 -8.51 6.88 -15.55
C VAL A 300 -9.01 7.81 -16.66
N LEU A 301 -8.96 7.34 -17.88
CA LEU A 301 -9.50 8.03 -19.05
C LEU A 301 -10.32 7.07 -19.93
N GLU A 302 -11.25 7.63 -20.70
CA GLU A 302 -11.97 6.95 -21.78
C GLU A 302 -11.40 7.32 -23.14
N ALA A 303 -11.66 6.54 -24.18
CA ALA A 303 -11.26 6.80 -25.57
C ALA A 303 -12.07 7.94 -26.20
N SER A 304 -11.95 9.16 -25.64
CA SER A 304 -12.61 10.39 -26.14
C SER A 304 -11.65 11.58 -26.17
N VAL A 305 -11.90 12.51 -27.11
CA VAL A 305 -11.11 13.75 -27.25
C VAL A 305 -11.10 14.57 -25.97
N SER A 306 -12.24 14.67 -25.28
CA SER A 306 -12.35 15.45 -24.03
C SER A 306 -11.52 14.85 -22.91
N SER A 307 -11.60 13.52 -22.72
CA SER A 307 -10.85 12.80 -21.69
C SER A 307 -9.33 12.86 -21.97
N LEU A 308 -8.93 12.66 -23.22
CA LEU A 308 -7.52 12.79 -23.63
C LEU A 308 -6.98 14.20 -23.35
N ARG A 309 -7.74 15.25 -23.71
CA ARG A 309 -7.34 16.64 -23.47
C ARG A 309 -7.09 16.94 -21.99
N GLU A 310 -7.98 16.52 -21.12
CA GLU A 310 -7.84 16.73 -19.68
C GLU A 310 -6.68 15.91 -19.10
N SER A 311 -6.47 14.68 -19.57
CA SER A 311 -5.32 13.84 -19.19
C SER A 311 -3.99 14.51 -19.57
N VAL A 312 -3.88 15.01 -20.79
CA VAL A 312 -2.67 15.71 -21.25
C VAL A 312 -2.37 16.95 -20.41
N LYS A 313 -3.40 17.74 -20.09
CA LYS A 313 -3.24 18.93 -19.24
C LYS A 313 -2.73 18.55 -17.84
N LEU A 314 -3.36 17.56 -17.22
CA LEU A 314 -2.99 17.12 -15.87
C LEU A 314 -1.55 16.61 -15.82
N ILE A 315 -1.18 15.70 -16.73
CA ILE A 315 0.18 15.13 -16.76
C ILE A 315 1.22 16.22 -16.97
N LYS A 316 0.97 17.17 -17.90
CA LYS A 316 1.90 18.29 -18.14
C LYS A 316 2.08 19.16 -16.90
N ARG A 317 1.00 19.49 -16.19
CA ARG A 317 1.07 20.31 -14.97
C ARG A 317 1.82 19.58 -13.86
N ILE A 318 1.52 18.30 -13.60
CA ILE A 318 2.23 17.48 -12.62
C ILE A 318 3.73 17.44 -12.93
N ARG A 319 4.12 17.15 -14.17
CA ARG A 319 5.53 17.11 -14.59
C ARG A 319 6.23 18.45 -14.42
N ASN A 320 5.57 19.55 -14.80
CA ASN A 320 6.14 20.89 -14.63
C ASN A 320 6.41 21.21 -13.16
N ILE A 321 5.51 20.87 -12.27
CA ILE A 321 5.69 21.08 -10.83
C ILE A 321 6.84 20.19 -10.31
N GLN A 322 6.87 18.91 -10.67
CA GLN A 322 7.94 17.99 -10.26
C GLN A 322 9.32 18.44 -10.72
N ASN A 323 9.42 18.95 -11.95
CA ASN A 323 10.70 19.43 -12.51
C ASN A 323 11.19 20.74 -11.89
N ASN A 324 10.26 21.58 -11.39
CA ASN A 324 10.57 22.88 -10.80
C ASN A 324 10.65 22.85 -9.26
N SER A 325 10.30 21.73 -8.64
CA SER A 325 10.29 21.58 -7.19
C SER A 325 11.65 21.06 -6.70
N GLU A 326 12.24 21.74 -5.70
CA GLU A 326 13.41 21.24 -4.97
C GLU A 326 13.06 20.04 -4.07
N SER A 327 11.77 19.72 -3.92
CA SER A 327 11.33 18.59 -3.10
C SER A 327 11.50 17.26 -3.86
N ASN A 328 12.15 16.29 -3.24
CA ASN A 328 12.32 14.92 -3.75
C ASN A 328 11.00 14.10 -3.79
N LYS A 329 9.84 14.74 -3.74
CA LYS A 329 8.54 14.05 -3.81
C LYS A 329 8.29 13.58 -5.25
N SER A 330 8.29 12.27 -5.46
CA SER A 330 7.98 11.67 -6.76
C SER A 330 6.58 11.06 -6.70
N LEU A 331 5.66 11.61 -7.49
CA LEU A 331 4.33 11.05 -7.71
C LEU A 331 4.39 10.10 -8.91
N ARG A 332 4.03 8.84 -8.70
CA ARG A 332 3.96 7.84 -9.77
C ARG A 332 2.60 7.95 -10.46
N ILE A 333 2.59 8.09 -11.77
CA ILE A 333 1.37 8.10 -12.58
C ILE A 333 1.24 6.75 -13.28
N ILE A 334 0.08 6.10 -13.14
CA ILE A 334 -0.32 4.89 -13.87
C ILE A 334 -1.53 5.26 -14.73
N VAL A 335 -1.41 5.06 -16.03
CA VAL A 335 -2.46 5.42 -16.99
C VAL A 335 -3.32 4.22 -17.32
N VAL A 336 -4.63 4.35 -17.08
CA VAL A 336 -5.63 3.32 -17.33
C VAL A 336 -6.67 3.83 -18.31
N VAL A 337 -6.75 3.22 -19.49
CA VAL A 337 -7.83 3.47 -20.46
C VAL A 337 -8.98 2.51 -20.16
N ASN A 338 -10.15 3.04 -19.83
CA ASN A 338 -11.35 2.24 -19.56
C ASN A 338 -12.33 2.31 -20.72
N HIS A 339 -12.50 1.22 -21.43
CA HIS A 339 -13.51 1.04 -22.50
C HIS A 339 -14.87 0.72 -21.87
N HIS A 340 -15.45 1.68 -21.14
CA HIS A 340 -16.74 1.49 -20.44
C HIS A 340 -17.97 1.55 -21.36
N ARG A 341 -17.75 1.82 -22.65
CA ARG A 341 -18.78 1.87 -23.70
C ARG A 341 -18.39 1.03 -24.88
N HIS A 342 -19.36 0.70 -25.71
CA HIS A 342 -19.09 -0.03 -26.95
C HIS A 342 -18.14 0.76 -27.85
N LYS A 343 -17.20 0.06 -28.48
CA LYS A 343 -16.12 0.64 -29.32
C LYS A 343 -16.60 1.64 -30.38
N LYS A 344 -17.81 1.47 -30.90
CA LYS A 344 -18.42 2.40 -31.86
C LYS A 344 -18.65 3.82 -31.32
N MET A 345 -18.62 4.01 -30.01
CA MET A 345 -18.81 5.32 -29.34
C MET A 345 -17.48 6.01 -29.02
N GLU A 346 -16.36 5.36 -29.28
CA GLU A 346 -15.03 5.94 -29.09
C GLU A 346 -14.74 6.96 -30.20
N THR A 347 -14.16 8.09 -29.80
CA THR A 347 -13.85 9.20 -30.71
C THR A 347 -12.37 9.38 -30.97
N VAL A 348 -11.52 8.61 -30.27
CA VAL A 348 -10.07 8.52 -30.46
C VAL A 348 -9.62 7.07 -30.31
N SER A 349 -8.64 6.68 -31.06
CA SER A 349 -8.00 5.36 -30.98
C SER A 349 -6.94 5.32 -29.88
N ILE A 350 -6.55 4.11 -29.45
CA ILE A 350 -5.46 3.88 -28.50
C ILE A 350 -4.12 4.45 -29.03
N ASP A 351 -3.87 4.32 -30.34
CA ASP A 351 -2.66 4.84 -30.96
C ASP A 351 -2.61 6.38 -30.91
N GLU A 352 -3.76 7.06 -31.10
CA GLU A 352 -3.87 8.50 -30.95
C GLU A 352 -3.68 8.91 -29.48
N ILE A 353 -4.29 8.19 -28.52
CA ILE A 353 -4.07 8.43 -27.09
C ILE A 353 -2.59 8.32 -26.76
N SER A 354 -1.93 7.24 -27.18
CA SER A 354 -0.49 7.01 -26.96
C SER A 354 0.37 8.11 -27.55
N LYS A 355 0.03 8.58 -28.75
CA LYS A 355 0.74 9.65 -29.45
C LYS A 355 0.67 11.01 -28.74
N TYR A 356 -0.53 11.39 -28.23
CA TYR A 356 -0.75 12.74 -27.69
C TYR A 356 -0.53 12.82 -26.17
N LEU A 357 -0.67 11.71 -25.44
CA LEU A 357 -0.54 11.70 -23.99
C LEU A 357 0.90 11.96 -23.50
N SER A 358 1.91 11.68 -24.33
CA SER A 358 3.33 11.74 -23.96
C SER A 358 3.66 10.91 -22.70
N HIS A 359 2.87 9.89 -22.46
CA HIS A 359 2.98 8.94 -21.35
C HIS A 359 2.50 7.57 -21.84
N LYS A 360 3.11 6.50 -21.31
CA LYS A 360 2.71 5.14 -21.67
C LYS A 360 1.31 4.86 -21.11
N ILE A 361 0.49 4.15 -21.89
CA ILE A 361 -0.72 3.51 -21.39
C ILE A 361 -0.27 2.24 -20.67
N ASP A 362 -0.56 2.13 -19.38
CA ASP A 362 -0.16 0.98 -18.56
C ASP A 362 -1.18 -0.15 -18.66
N TYR A 363 -2.47 0.20 -18.65
CA TYR A 363 -3.56 -0.76 -18.71
C TYR A 363 -4.70 -0.29 -19.61
N GLU A 364 -5.29 -1.26 -20.33
CA GLU A 364 -6.54 -1.11 -21.05
C GLU A 364 -7.57 -2.05 -20.43
N LEU A 365 -8.65 -1.49 -19.91
CA LEU A 365 -9.78 -2.25 -19.37
C LEU A 365 -10.82 -2.40 -20.48
N PRO A 366 -11.08 -3.62 -20.96
CA PRO A 366 -11.99 -3.83 -22.07
C PRO A 366 -13.45 -3.61 -21.66
N TYR A 367 -14.29 -3.27 -22.64
CA TYR A 367 -15.73 -3.24 -22.46
C TYR A 367 -16.27 -4.63 -22.16
N GLU A 368 -17.09 -4.74 -21.14
CA GLU A 368 -17.78 -5.97 -20.77
C GLU A 368 -19.26 -5.67 -20.52
N GLU A 369 -20.11 -6.30 -21.29
CA GLU A 369 -21.55 -6.02 -21.36
C GLU A 369 -22.30 -6.27 -20.05
N ASN A 370 -21.83 -7.26 -19.28
CA ASN A 370 -22.54 -7.72 -18.08
C ASN A 370 -22.12 -7.06 -16.76
N ILE A 371 -21.12 -6.16 -16.76
CA ILE A 371 -20.59 -5.56 -15.53
C ILE A 371 -21.71 -4.93 -14.69
N ALA A 372 -22.58 -4.11 -15.29
CA ALA A 372 -23.66 -3.45 -14.55
C ALA A 372 -24.64 -4.45 -13.91
N GLN A 373 -24.95 -5.56 -14.59
CA GLN A 373 -25.82 -6.61 -14.05
C GLN A 373 -25.14 -7.39 -12.92
N ASP A 374 -23.85 -7.67 -13.04
CA ASP A 374 -23.10 -8.39 -12.01
C ASP A 374 -22.98 -7.54 -10.74
N ILE A 375 -22.67 -6.24 -10.87
CA ILE A 375 -22.68 -5.28 -9.76
C ILE A 375 -24.05 -5.24 -9.08
N SER A 376 -25.15 -5.09 -9.86
CA SER A 376 -26.51 -5.04 -9.29
C SER A 376 -26.89 -6.32 -8.53
N LYS A 377 -26.25 -7.45 -8.82
CA LYS A 377 -26.40 -8.73 -8.10
C LYS A 377 -25.41 -8.86 -6.94
N GLY A 378 -24.64 -7.82 -6.62
CA GLY A 378 -23.63 -7.83 -5.57
C GLY A 378 -22.39 -8.68 -5.87
N LYS A 379 -22.16 -9.06 -7.14
CA LYS A 379 -20.98 -9.84 -7.53
C LYS A 379 -19.76 -8.94 -7.68
N ARG A 380 -18.61 -9.43 -7.22
CA ARG A 380 -17.31 -8.76 -7.44
C ARG A 380 -16.79 -9.10 -8.84
N ILE A 381 -16.42 -8.07 -9.60
CA ILE A 381 -15.93 -8.26 -10.97
C ILE A 381 -14.56 -8.96 -10.98
N ILE A 382 -13.70 -8.69 -9.98
CA ILE A 382 -12.40 -9.37 -9.85
C ILE A 382 -12.49 -10.89 -9.72
N ASP A 383 -13.63 -11.45 -9.35
CA ASP A 383 -13.82 -12.91 -9.22
C ASP A 383 -14.33 -13.54 -10.51
N GLY A 384 -14.73 -12.74 -11.50
CA GLY A 384 -15.32 -13.21 -12.75
C GLY A 384 -14.35 -13.83 -13.78
N GLY A 385 -13.03 -13.70 -13.57
CA GLY A 385 -12.01 -14.25 -14.49
C GLY A 385 -11.95 -13.59 -15.87
N THR A 386 -12.64 -12.48 -16.08
CA THR A 386 -12.70 -11.73 -17.33
C THR A 386 -11.38 -11.00 -17.63
N ARG A 387 -11.22 -10.45 -18.84
CA ARG A 387 -10.04 -9.63 -19.16
C ARG A 387 -9.99 -8.36 -18.31
N PHE A 388 -11.13 -7.77 -17.98
CA PHE A 388 -11.22 -6.63 -17.06
C PHE A 388 -10.66 -7.01 -15.69
N SER A 389 -11.18 -8.09 -15.08
CA SER A 389 -10.73 -8.55 -13.77
C SER A 389 -9.25 -8.90 -13.74
N GLN A 390 -8.73 -9.59 -14.78
CA GLN A 390 -7.31 -9.91 -14.90
C GLN A 390 -6.42 -8.67 -14.94
N ASN A 391 -6.87 -7.59 -15.62
CA ASN A 391 -6.10 -6.35 -15.69
C ASN A 391 -6.14 -5.56 -14.37
N ILE A 392 -7.26 -5.58 -13.62
CA ILE A 392 -7.30 -5.02 -12.25
C ILE A 392 -6.37 -5.80 -11.32
N ILE A 393 -6.34 -7.14 -11.38
CA ILE A 393 -5.41 -7.95 -10.59
C ILE A 393 -3.95 -7.68 -10.98
N LYS A 394 -3.63 -7.49 -12.26
CA LYS A 394 -2.29 -7.09 -12.69
C LYS A 394 -1.91 -5.69 -12.19
N LEU A 395 -2.86 -4.75 -12.22
CA LEU A 395 -2.67 -3.40 -11.66
C LEU A 395 -2.40 -3.50 -10.15
N SER A 396 -3.15 -4.31 -9.40
CA SER A 396 -2.88 -4.53 -7.97
C SER A 396 -1.50 -5.14 -7.74
N SER A 397 -1.06 -6.13 -8.57
CA SER A 397 0.30 -6.70 -8.51
C SER A 397 1.39 -5.64 -8.72
N GLN A 398 1.19 -4.73 -9.68
CA GLN A 398 2.14 -3.65 -9.95
C GLN A 398 2.24 -2.65 -8.78
N ILE A 399 1.12 -2.40 -8.08
CA ILE A 399 1.08 -1.51 -6.92
C ILE A 399 1.85 -2.11 -5.73
N VAL A 400 1.70 -3.41 -5.49
CA VAL A 400 2.42 -4.12 -4.42
C VAL A 400 3.83 -4.58 -4.82
N GLY A 401 4.35 -4.16 -5.97
CA GLY A 401 5.73 -4.47 -6.38
C GLY A 401 5.95 -5.92 -6.85
N GLU A 402 4.89 -6.69 -7.15
CA GLU A 402 5.04 -8.03 -7.71
C GLU A 402 5.50 -7.96 -9.17
N ASN A 403 6.74 -8.32 -9.45
CA ASN A 403 7.27 -8.39 -10.81
C ASN A 403 6.73 -9.60 -11.58
N LYS A 404 6.40 -9.42 -12.85
CA LYS A 404 5.97 -10.48 -13.79
C LYS A 404 6.99 -11.63 -13.97
N SER A 405 8.23 -11.48 -13.47
CA SER A 405 9.29 -12.49 -13.62
C SER A 405 9.13 -13.71 -12.70
N PHE A 406 8.30 -13.65 -11.66
CA PHE A 406 8.11 -14.75 -10.71
C PHE A 406 6.93 -15.69 -10.99
N GLN A 407 6.22 -15.52 -12.10
CA GLN A 407 5.37 -16.60 -12.59
C GLN A 407 6.26 -17.69 -13.24
N ARG A 408 7.09 -18.34 -12.44
CA ARG A 408 7.66 -19.64 -12.80
C ARG A 408 6.48 -20.59 -13.01
N LYS A 409 6.27 -20.93 -14.28
CA LYS A 409 5.41 -22.03 -14.70
C LYS A 409 5.58 -23.19 -13.71
N LYS A 410 4.53 -23.51 -12.94
CA LYS A 410 4.40 -24.86 -12.39
C LYS A 410 4.42 -25.76 -13.61
N SER A 411 5.57 -26.36 -13.91
CA SER A 411 5.71 -27.34 -14.96
C SER A 411 4.81 -28.51 -14.58
N PHE A 412 3.71 -28.63 -15.29
CA PHE A 412 3.00 -29.89 -15.37
C PHE A 412 3.97 -30.89 -16.01
N LEU A 413 4.65 -31.67 -15.21
CA LEU A 413 5.28 -32.89 -15.67
C LEU A 413 4.14 -33.86 -16.03
N PRO A 414 3.99 -34.26 -17.30
CA PRO A 414 3.07 -35.33 -17.65
C PRO A 414 3.61 -36.59 -16.99
N ARG A 415 2.80 -37.20 -16.12
CA ARG A 415 3.02 -38.58 -15.66
C ARG A 415 3.05 -39.48 -16.89
N LEU A 416 4.24 -39.90 -17.29
CA LEU A 416 4.45 -41.00 -18.22
C LEU A 416 3.90 -42.26 -17.57
N PHE A 417 2.74 -42.69 -18.01
CA PHE A 417 2.25 -44.04 -17.74
C PHE A 417 3.20 -45.00 -18.44
N SER A 418 4.01 -45.73 -17.67
CA SER A 418 4.66 -46.94 -18.15
C SER A 418 3.57 -48.01 -18.33
N LYS A 419 3.22 -48.32 -19.57
CA LYS A 419 2.60 -49.58 -19.91
C LYS A 419 3.63 -50.71 -19.76
N SER A 420 3.48 -51.55 -18.75
CA SER A 420 4.09 -52.88 -18.73
C SER A 420 3.15 -53.82 -19.49
N ASN A 421 3.66 -54.38 -20.57
CA ASN A 421 3.08 -55.56 -21.21
C ASN A 421 3.34 -56.82 -20.35
N LYS A 422 2.30 -57.54 -20.00
CA LYS A 422 2.03 -58.94 -20.35
C LYS A 422 0.67 -59.32 -19.84
#